data_4e0a9f463494618532159b226174e828
#
_entry.id   4e0a9f463494618532159b226174e828
#
_cell.length_a   1.000
_cell.length_b   1.000
_cell.length_c   1.000
_cell.angle_alpha   90.00
_cell.angle_beta   90.00
_cell.angle_gamma   90.00
#
_symmetry.space_group_name_H-M   'P 1'
#
loop_
_entity.id
_entity.type
_entity.pdbx_description
1 polymer ?
#
loop_
_entity_poly.entity_id
_entity_poly.type
_entity_poly.pdbx_seq_one_letter_code
_entity_poly.pdbx_strand_id
1 'polypeptide(L)'
;MNYRKKVRLGDVLVKKGIIDENQLQTALSRQREQGKMLGEMVIALGYANQRDINEALCDSLGIDYVDMRETEVSDDVLSLLDESIMRKYTLVPLGDAPDNPGAIRVAMADPTNILAMDDINIVTGKQVVPVLANATDINAFFDKAFGQKQAQSIVDLYKKEQGETVREETKEDKARREEIENAPIVQLINSVIEQAVRQRASDIHIEPMEKDIRVRYRIDGNLREIIQYDNTLLGAITTRIKIMSGMDISETVS
;
A
#
# COMPACT_ATOMS: atom_id res chain seq x y z
N MET A 1 -32.60 -0.42 13.73
CA MET A 1 -31.22 -0.90 13.99
C MET A 1 -31.31 -2.32 14.53
N ASN A 2 -31.08 -3.33 13.69
CA ASN A 2 -30.99 -4.71 14.15
C ASN A 2 -29.60 -4.94 14.73
N TYR A 3 -29.44 -4.91 16.02
CA TYR A 3 -28.25 -5.40 16.72
C TYR A 3 -28.16 -6.92 16.47
N ARG A 4 -27.50 -7.34 15.37
CA ARG A 4 -27.03 -8.71 15.27
C ARG A 4 -26.05 -8.93 16.43
N LYS A 5 -26.35 -9.89 17.29
CA LYS A 5 -25.52 -10.29 18.43
C LYS A 5 -24.10 -10.53 17.89
N LYS A 6 -23.14 -9.73 18.34
CA LYS A 6 -21.72 -9.85 17.93
C LYS A 6 -21.25 -11.26 18.32
N VAL A 7 -21.13 -12.15 17.34
CA VAL A 7 -20.64 -13.52 17.57
C VAL A 7 -19.12 -13.44 17.61
N ARG A 8 -18.48 -14.10 18.59
CA ARG A 8 -17.02 -14.07 18.69
C ARG A 8 -16.40 -14.89 17.56
N LEU A 9 -15.28 -14.43 17.01
CA LEU A 9 -14.55 -15.12 15.94
C LEU A 9 -14.27 -16.59 16.31
N GLY A 10 -13.82 -16.86 17.54
CA GLY A 10 -13.56 -18.21 18.01
C GLY A 10 -14.79 -19.14 17.93
N ASP A 11 -15.97 -18.62 18.34
CA ASP A 11 -17.22 -19.38 18.30
C ASP A 11 -17.62 -19.70 16.83
N VAL A 12 -17.37 -18.77 15.90
CA VAL A 12 -17.63 -18.98 14.47
C VAL A 12 -16.71 -20.04 13.89
N LEU A 13 -15.42 -19.98 14.22
CA LEU A 13 -14.42 -20.94 13.75
C LEU A 13 -14.75 -22.38 14.20
N VAL A 14 -15.15 -22.54 15.47
CA VAL A 14 -15.57 -23.85 16.01
C VAL A 14 -16.87 -24.29 15.37
N LYS A 15 -17.88 -23.41 15.28
CA LYS A 15 -19.18 -23.73 14.67
C LYS A 15 -19.06 -24.17 13.20
N LYS A 16 -18.12 -23.58 12.46
CA LYS A 16 -17.82 -23.96 11.06
C LYS A 16 -16.95 -25.23 10.97
N GLY A 17 -16.46 -25.76 12.09
CA GLY A 17 -15.57 -26.93 12.09
C GLY A 17 -14.18 -26.65 11.52
N ILE A 18 -13.79 -25.36 11.43
CA ILE A 18 -12.45 -24.95 10.98
C ILE A 18 -11.40 -25.32 12.03
N ILE A 19 -11.74 -25.12 13.31
CA ILE A 19 -10.93 -25.55 14.45
C ILE A 19 -11.82 -26.27 15.47
N ASP A 20 -11.23 -27.10 16.33
CA ASP A 20 -11.91 -27.67 17.46
C ASP A 20 -11.74 -26.80 18.74
N GLU A 21 -12.47 -27.15 19.82
CA GLU A 21 -12.47 -26.43 21.08
C GLU A 21 -11.07 -26.41 21.74
N ASN A 22 -10.31 -27.49 21.64
CA ASN A 22 -8.97 -27.60 22.21
C ASN A 22 -7.99 -26.68 21.45
N GLN A 23 -8.09 -26.65 20.13
CA GLN A 23 -7.32 -25.74 19.28
C GLN A 23 -7.65 -24.27 19.58
N LEU A 24 -8.93 -23.95 19.81
CA LEU A 24 -9.36 -22.60 20.23
C LEU A 24 -8.72 -22.24 21.57
N GLN A 25 -8.78 -23.10 22.59
CA GLN A 25 -8.18 -22.82 23.89
C GLN A 25 -6.68 -22.64 23.81
N THR A 26 -6.01 -23.45 23.00
CA THR A 26 -4.55 -23.33 22.75
C THR A 26 -4.22 -21.98 22.09
N ALA A 27 -4.98 -21.57 21.07
CA ALA A 27 -4.78 -20.31 20.38
C ALA A 27 -5.02 -19.11 21.32
N LEU A 28 -6.07 -19.16 22.15
CA LEU A 28 -6.38 -18.11 23.14
C LEU A 28 -5.29 -17.98 24.22
N SER A 29 -4.73 -19.08 24.67
CA SER A 29 -3.62 -19.09 25.64
C SER A 29 -2.39 -18.41 25.06
N ARG A 30 -1.99 -18.79 23.85
CA ARG A 30 -0.84 -18.19 23.15
C ARG A 30 -1.07 -16.74 22.73
N GLN A 31 -2.30 -16.39 22.42
CA GLN A 31 -2.69 -15.00 22.14
C GLN A 31 -2.35 -14.08 23.33
N ARG A 32 -2.67 -14.51 24.54
CA ARG A 32 -2.39 -13.73 25.78
C ARG A 32 -0.89 -13.55 26.03
N GLU A 33 -0.09 -14.54 25.65
CA GLU A 33 1.38 -14.51 25.82
C GLU A 33 2.06 -13.61 24.78
N GLN A 34 1.56 -13.60 23.54
CA GLN A 34 2.22 -12.94 22.40
C GLN A 34 1.58 -11.61 21.99
N GLY A 35 0.39 -11.24 22.51
CA GLY A 35 -0.32 -10.01 22.18
C GLY A 35 -0.85 -9.92 20.73
N LYS A 36 -0.87 -11.04 20.00
CA LYS A 36 -1.37 -11.11 18.61
C LYS A 36 -2.89 -11.24 18.57
N MET A 37 -3.50 -10.98 17.41
CA MET A 37 -4.92 -11.25 17.22
C MET A 37 -5.20 -12.76 17.12
N LEU A 38 -6.42 -13.20 17.52
CA LEU A 38 -6.79 -14.63 17.52
C LEU A 38 -6.65 -15.26 16.13
N GLY A 39 -7.07 -14.56 15.08
CA GLY A 39 -6.96 -15.06 13.71
C GLY A 39 -5.51 -15.31 13.29
N GLU A 40 -4.61 -14.37 13.61
CA GLU A 40 -3.17 -14.51 13.34
C GLU A 40 -2.57 -15.71 14.11
N MET A 41 -3.03 -15.90 15.34
CA MET A 41 -2.55 -17.02 16.16
C MET A 41 -3.00 -18.38 15.63
N VAL A 42 -4.25 -18.49 15.20
CA VAL A 42 -4.81 -19.70 14.59
C VAL A 42 -4.04 -20.07 13.30
N ILE A 43 -3.70 -19.07 12.48
CA ILE A 43 -2.88 -19.24 11.27
C ILE A 43 -1.45 -19.67 11.65
N ALA A 44 -0.81 -18.98 12.60
CA ALA A 44 0.55 -19.28 13.04
C ALA A 44 0.71 -20.70 13.63
N LEU A 45 -0.36 -21.22 14.23
CA LEU A 45 -0.43 -22.59 14.73
C LEU A 45 -0.75 -23.63 13.65
N GLY A 46 -1.04 -23.19 12.42
CA GLY A 46 -1.39 -24.08 11.30
C GLY A 46 -2.78 -24.70 11.41
N TYR A 47 -3.68 -24.14 12.24
CA TYR A 47 -5.03 -24.67 12.44
C TYR A 47 -6.01 -24.22 11.36
N ALA A 48 -5.76 -23.08 10.71
CA ALA A 48 -6.55 -22.55 9.60
C ALA A 48 -5.67 -21.74 8.64
N ASN A 49 -6.15 -21.50 7.44
CA ASN A 49 -5.53 -20.60 6.48
C ASN A 49 -6.17 -19.19 6.53
N GLN A 50 -5.58 -18.22 5.80
CA GLN A 50 -6.06 -16.84 5.79
C GLN A 50 -7.51 -16.72 5.27
N ARG A 51 -7.90 -17.54 4.29
CA ARG A 51 -9.25 -17.54 3.72
C ARG A 51 -10.29 -17.96 4.75
N ASP A 52 -10.01 -19.02 5.51
CA ASP A 52 -10.92 -19.52 6.55
C ASP A 52 -11.16 -18.46 7.62
N ILE A 53 -10.10 -17.71 8.01
CA ILE A 53 -10.21 -16.62 8.97
C ILE A 53 -11.02 -15.46 8.41
N ASN A 54 -10.80 -15.07 7.16
CA ASN A 54 -11.55 -13.99 6.51
C ASN A 54 -13.04 -14.32 6.43
N GLU A 55 -13.40 -15.54 6.03
CA GLU A 55 -14.79 -16.00 5.98
C GLU A 55 -15.43 -16.00 7.38
N ALA A 56 -14.73 -16.48 8.39
CA ALA A 56 -15.22 -16.48 9.76
C ALA A 56 -15.37 -15.04 10.33
N LEU A 57 -14.49 -14.13 9.98
CA LEU A 57 -14.58 -12.71 10.34
C LEU A 57 -15.80 -12.06 9.70
N CYS A 58 -16.02 -12.27 8.40
CA CYS A 58 -17.19 -11.75 7.70
C CYS A 58 -18.50 -12.22 8.35
N ASP A 59 -18.60 -13.50 8.67
CA ASP A 59 -19.78 -14.06 9.35
C ASP A 59 -19.95 -13.51 10.77
N SER A 60 -18.84 -13.37 11.50
CA SER A 60 -18.83 -12.84 12.87
C SER A 60 -19.31 -11.39 12.96
N LEU A 61 -18.89 -10.58 12.00
CA LEU A 61 -19.18 -9.14 11.95
C LEU A 61 -20.42 -8.82 11.11
N GLY A 62 -20.87 -9.75 10.27
CA GLY A 62 -21.99 -9.55 9.35
C GLY A 62 -21.64 -8.56 8.23
N ILE A 63 -20.39 -8.61 7.73
CA ILE A 63 -19.86 -7.77 6.67
C ILE A 63 -19.41 -8.61 5.48
N ASP A 64 -19.23 -7.96 4.32
CA ASP A 64 -18.74 -8.60 3.11
C ASP A 64 -17.21 -8.64 3.07
N TYR A 65 -16.67 -9.50 2.20
CA TYR A 65 -15.26 -9.51 1.80
C TYR A 65 -15.12 -8.93 0.40
N VAL A 66 -14.03 -8.21 0.17
CA VAL A 66 -13.66 -7.73 -1.17
C VAL A 66 -12.22 -8.12 -1.50
N ASP A 67 -12.00 -8.64 -2.71
CA ASP A 67 -10.66 -8.90 -3.24
C ASP A 67 -10.15 -7.64 -3.95
N MET A 68 -9.17 -6.97 -3.34
CA MET A 68 -8.60 -5.73 -3.88
C MET A 68 -7.76 -5.93 -5.14
N ARG A 69 -7.43 -7.17 -5.50
CA ARG A 69 -6.71 -7.48 -6.75
C ARG A 69 -7.62 -7.40 -7.97
N GLU A 70 -8.92 -7.65 -7.77
CA GLU A 70 -9.94 -7.65 -8.82
C GLU A 70 -10.82 -6.38 -8.76
N THR A 71 -10.56 -5.48 -7.79
CA THR A 71 -11.38 -4.29 -7.57
C THR A 71 -10.73 -3.07 -8.21
N GLU A 72 -11.47 -2.42 -9.09
CA GLU A 72 -11.11 -1.12 -9.64
C GLU A 72 -11.79 -0.01 -8.85
N VAL A 73 -11.03 1.01 -8.49
CA VAL A 73 -11.53 2.19 -7.78
C VAL A 73 -11.20 3.43 -8.60
N SER A 74 -12.20 4.23 -8.91
CA SER A 74 -11.99 5.45 -9.69
C SER A 74 -11.23 6.52 -8.90
N ASP A 75 -10.53 7.40 -9.60
CA ASP A 75 -9.79 8.51 -9.00
C ASP A 75 -10.66 9.44 -8.17
N ASP A 76 -11.91 9.66 -8.57
CA ASP A 76 -12.87 10.49 -7.82
C ASP A 76 -13.18 9.88 -6.45
N VAL A 77 -13.31 8.56 -6.38
CA VAL A 77 -13.55 7.84 -5.12
C VAL A 77 -12.30 7.85 -4.25
N LEU A 78 -11.12 7.64 -4.84
CA LEU A 78 -9.85 7.70 -4.09
C LEU A 78 -9.60 9.10 -3.51
N SER A 79 -10.00 10.16 -4.22
CA SER A 79 -9.84 11.55 -3.76
C SER A 79 -10.71 11.93 -2.56
N LEU A 80 -11.66 11.08 -2.15
CA LEU A 80 -12.48 11.29 -0.95
C LEU A 80 -11.68 11.19 0.35
N LEU A 81 -10.53 10.52 0.32
CA LEU A 81 -9.66 10.34 1.49
C LEU A 81 -8.21 10.64 1.11
N ASP A 82 -7.49 11.31 2.00
CA ASP A 82 -6.05 11.49 1.83
C ASP A 82 -5.29 10.16 1.88
N GLU A 83 -4.27 10.01 1.04
CA GLU A 83 -3.41 8.82 1.01
C GLU A 83 -2.83 8.50 2.39
N SER A 84 -2.49 9.52 3.19
CA SER A 84 -1.97 9.37 4.54
C SER A 84 -2.95 8.64 5.49
N ILE A 85 -4.24 8.95 5.38
CA ILE A 85 -5.31 8.30 6.16
C ILE A 85 -5.48 6.85 5.69
N MET A 86 -5.52 6.64 4.37
CA MET A 86 -5.66 5.31 3.77
C MET A 86 -4.53 4.38 4.19
N ARG A 87 -3.28 4.86 4.14
CA ARG A 87 -2.10 4.08 4.57
C ARG A 87 -2.05 3.87 6.07
N LYS A 88 -2.35 4.89 6.88
CA LYS A 88 -2.36 4.82 8.35
C LYS A 88 -3.25 3.69 8.85
N TYR A 89 -4.41 3.53 8.25
CA TYR A 89 -5.43 2.55 8.69
C TYR A 89 -5.52 1.33 7.77
N THR A 90 -4.72 1.25 6.71
CA THR A 90 -4.75 0.18 5.71
C THR A 90 -6.17 -0.04 5.19
N LEU A 91 -6.71 1.00 4.54
CA LEU A 91 -8.07 1.02 4.02
C LEU A 91 -8.17 1.73 2.66
N VAL A 92 -9.21 1.39 1.86
CA VAL A 92 -9.47 2.00 0.55
C VAL A 92 -10.97 2.31 0.45
N PRO A 93 -11.37 3.55 0.09
CA PRO A 93 -12.76 3.86 -0.20
C PRO A 93 -13.19 3.13 -1.48
N LEU A 94 -14.41 2.56 -1.48
CA LEU A 94 -14.98 1.83 -2.62
C LEU A 94 -16.15 2.59 -3.29
N GLY A 95 -16.50 3.76 -2.78
CA GLY A 95 -17.64 4.55 -3.24
C GLY A 95 -18.87 4.40 -2.37
N ASP A 96 -19.99 4.95 -2.84
CA ASP A 96 -21.24 4.97 -2.09
C ASP A 96 -21.79 3.56 -1.85
N ALA A 97 -22.42 3.35 -0.70
CA ALA A 97 -23.06 2.10 -0.38
C ALA A 97 -24.36 1.95 -1.18
N PRO A 98 -24.56 0.85 -1.95
CA PRO A 98 -25.74 0.67 -2.81
C PRO A 98 -27.07 0.76 -2.05
N ASP A 99 -27.09 0.24 -0.82
CA ASP A 99 -28.30 0.13 0.00
C ASP A 99 -28.44 1.28 1.01
N ASN A 100 -27.49 2.23 1.05
CA ASN A 100 -27.51 3.36 1.96
C ASN A 100 -26.89 4.61 1.32
N PRO A 101 -27.68 5.49 0.71
CA PRO A 101 -27.17 6.68 -0.02
C PRO A 101 -26.36 7.68 0.82
N GLY A 102 -26.42 7.59 2.15
CA GLY A 102 -25.66 8.44 3.09
C GLY A 102 -24.39 7.78 3.63
N ALA A 103 -24.01 6.63 3.08
CA ALA A 103 -22.88 5.86 3.56
C ALA A 103 -21.86 5.58 2.46
N ILE A 104 -20.60 5.41 2.87
CA ILE A 104 -19.49 5.02 2.00
C ILE A 104 -19.01 3.62 2.36
N ARG A 105 -18.86 2.76 1.36
CA ARG A 105 -18.20 1.46 1.53
C ARG A 105 -16.70 1.67 1.59
N VAL A 106 -16.04 1.03 2.55
CA VAL A 106 -14.60 1.12 2.73
C VAL A 106 -14.02 -0.26 2.94
N ALA A 107 -13.11 -0.66 2.06
CA ALA A 107 -12.30 -1.86 2.24
C ALA A 107 -11.30 -1.62 3.35
N MET A 108 -11.29 -2.46 4.40
CA MET A 108 -10.46 -2.29 5.58
C MET A 108 -9.77 -3.60 5.94
N ALA A 109 -8.48 -3.51 6.28
CA ALA A 109 -7.76 -4.66 6.84
C ALA A 109 -8.24 -5.01 8.24
N ASP A 110 -8.64 -4.00 9.02
CA ASP A 110 -9.29 -4.16 10.32
C ASP A 110 -10.64 -3.43 10.35
N PRO A 111 -11.74 -4.13 10.02
CA PRO A 111 -13.08 -3.55 10.02
C PRO A 111 -13.64 -3.31 11.43
N THR A 112 -12.88 -3.58 12.49
CA THR A 112 -13.26 -3.30 13.88
C THR A 112 -12.65 -2.01 14.41
N ASN A 113 -11.81 -1.34 13.63
CA ASN A 113 -11.14 -0.10 14.00
C ASN A 113 -12.11 1.08 13.98
N ILE A 114 -12.68 1.39 15.14
CA ILE A 114 -13.66 2.47 15.33
C ILE A 114 -13.02 3.84 15.03
N LEU A 115 -11.75 4.05 15.43
CA LEU A 115 -11.06 5.33 15.18
C LEU A 115 -10.92 5.61 13.68
N ALA A 116 -10.63 4.58 12.89
CA ALA A 116 -10.58 4.73 11.44
C ALA A 116 -11.94 5.12 10.87
N MET A 117 -13.03 4.48 11.34
CA MET A 117 -14.39 4.81 10.89
C MET A 117 -14.81 6.23 11.28
N ASP A 118 -14.44 6.68 12.48
CA ASP A 118 -14.72 8.05 12.95
C ASP A 118 -13.93 9.09 12.13
N ASP A 119 -12.64 8.86 11.88
CA ASP A 119 -11.82 9.75 11.04
C ASP A 119 -12.40 9.87 9.62
N ILE A 120 -12.82 8.75 9.01
CA ILE A 120 -13.46 8.76 7.69
C ILE A 120 -14.78 9.52 7.72
N ASN A 121 -15.61 9.31 8.74
CA ASN A 121 -16.89 10.02 8.88
C ASN A 121 -16.69 11.53 8.99
N ILE A 122 -15.68 11.97 9.76
CA ILE A 122 -15.34 13.40 9.90
C ILE A 122 -14.92 14.00 8.55
N VAL A 123 -14.07 13.30 7.79
CA VAL A 123 -13.55 13.80 6.52
C VAL A 123 -14.60 13.78 5.42
N THR A 124 -15.38 12.71 5.31
CA THR A 124 -16.34 12.53 4.20
C THR A 124 -17.75 12.99 4.51
N GLY A 125 -18.09 13.17 5.79
CA GLY A 125 -19.47 13.42 6.24
C GLY A 125 -20.41 12.22 6.07
N LYS A 126 -19.89 11.03 5.68
CA LYS A 126 -20.67 9.84 5.38
C LYS A 126 -20.46 8.76 6.43
N GLN A 127 -21.50 7.96 6.70
CA GLN A 127 -21.36 6.78 7.54
C GLN A 127 -20.51 5.72 6.84
N VAL A 128 -19.64 5.04 7.58
CA VAL A 128 -18.80 3.98 7.04
C VAL A 128 -19.52 2.63 7.08
N VAL A 129 -19.57 1.98 5.92
CA VAL A 129 -19.94 0.56 5.77
C VAL A 129 -18.65 -0.22 5.54
N PRO A 130 -18.08 -0.86 6.58
CA PRO A 130 -16.83 -1.57 6.45
C PRO A 130 -17.01 -2.85 5.65
N VAL A 131 -16.04 -3.14 4.80
CA VAL A 131 -15.89 -4.38 4.04
C VAL A 131 -14.52 -4.94 4.34
N LEU A 132 -14.41 -6.22 4.65
CA LEU A 132 -13.13 -6.84 4.94
C LEU A 132 -12.29 -6.97 3.65
N ALA A 133 -11.03 -6.58 3.71
CA ALA A 133 -10.05 -6.82 2.65
C ALA A 133 -8.71 -7.27 3.24
N ASN A 134 -7.90 -7.94 2.42
CA ASN A 134 -6.60 -8.41 2.86
C ASN A 134 -5.60 -7.23 2.90
N ALA A 135 -4.87 -7.07 4.00
CA ALA A 135 -3.88 -6.00 4.17
C ALA A 135 -2.80 -6.02 3.06
N THR A 136 -2.35 -7.21 2.64
CA THR A 136 -1.37 -7.36 1.56
C THR A 136 -1.92 -6.84 0.23
N ASP A 137 -3.20 -7.13 -0.06
CA ASP A 137 -3.84 -6.74 -1.32
C ASP A 137 -4.14 -5.22 -1.33
N ILE A 138 -4.52 -4.64 -0.18
CA ILE A 138 -4.66 -3.18 -0.01
C ILE A 138 -3.31 -2.47 -0.26
N ASN A 139 -2.20 -2.98 0.30
CA ASN A 139 -0.89 -2.37 0.10
C ASN A 139 -0.43 -2.48 -1.37
N ALA A 140 -0.67 -3.62 -2.03
CA ALA A 140 -0.40 -3.77 -3.45
C ALA A 140 -1.26 -2.81 -4.31
N PHE A 141 -2.52 -2.58 -3.90
CA PHE A 141 -3.38 -1.57 -4.53
C PHE A 141 -2.79 -0.16 -4.40
N PHE A 142 -2.29 0.23 -3.22
CA PHE A 142 -1.63 1.53 -3.03
C PHE A 142 -0.41 1.70 -3.93
N ASP A 143 0.42 0.67 -4.01
CA ASP A 143 1.62 0.71 -4.84
C ASP A 143 1.26 0.89 -6.33
N LYS A 144 0.15 0.29 -6.78
CA LYS A 144 -0.36 0.46 -8.15
C LYS A 144 -1.03 1.83 -8.35
N ALA A 145 -1.92 2.25 -7.45
CA ALA A 145 -2.76 3.43 -7.65
C ALA A 145 -1.98 4.74 -7.43
N PHE A 146 -1.08 4.78 -6.43
CA PHE A 146 -0.34 5.99 -6.07
C PHE A 146 1.09 6.01 -6.62
N GLY A 147 1.70 4.85 -6.87
CA GLY A 147 3.05 4.78 -7.43
C GLY A 147 3.15 5.45 -8.81
N GLN A 148 2.16 5.26 -9.67
CA GLN A 148 2.11 5.92 -10.98
C GLN A 148 1.85 7.43 -10.88
N LYS A 149 0.95 7.87 -10.00
CA LYS A 149 0.67 9.31 -9.78
C LYS A 149 1.90 10.04 -9.23
N GLN A 150 2.61 9.42 -8.30
CA GLN A 150 3.83 9.96 -7.73
C GLN A 150 4.93 10.07 -8.79
N ALA A 151 5.08 9.04 -9.63
CA ALA A 151 6.02 9.05 -10.76
C ALA A 151 5.67 10.15 -11.78
N GLN A 152 4.40 10.29 -12.16
CA GLN A 152 3.97 11.31 -13.11
C GLN A 152 4.15 12.73 -12.58
N SER A 153 3.81 12.99 -11.32
CA SER A 153 4.03 14.28 -10.66
C SER A 153 5.51 14.67 -10.64
N ILE A 154 6.38 13.69 -10.40
CA ILE A 154 7.84 13.87 -10.39
C ILE A 154 8.35 14.17 -11.80
N VAL A 155 7.84 13.48 -12.83
CA VAL A 155 8.16 13.76 -14.23
C VAL A 155 7.73 15.17 -14.64
N ASP A 156 6.53 15.59 -14.24
CA ASP A 156 6.00 16.91 -14.58
C ASP A 156 6.78 18.02 -13.88
N LEU A 157 7.20 17.82 -12.62
CA LEU A 157 8.09 18.73 -11.90
C LEU A 157 9.46 18.83 -12.60
N TYR A 158 10.04 17.68 -12.98
CA TYR A 158 11.33 17.65 -13.68
C TYR A 158 11.28 18.35 -15.04
N LYS A 159 10.20 18.17 -15.82
CA LYS A 159 10.00 18.89 -17.09
C LYS A 159 9.85 20.39 -16.89
N LYS A 160 9.21 20.81 -15.79
CA LYS A 160 9.02 22.23 -15.44
C LYS A 160 10.35 22.89 -15.02
N GLU A 161 11.17 22.20 -14.23
CA GLU A 161 12.50 22.69 -13.83
C GLU A 161 13.49 22.79 -15.00
N GLN A 162 13.46 21.85 -15.95
CA GLN A 162 14.31 21.95 -17.16
C GLN A 162 13.96 23.12 -18.08
N GLY A 163 12.72 23.64 -18.01
CA GLY A 163 12.28 24.81 -18.77
C GLY A 163 12.76 26.16 -18.22
N GLU A 164 13.24 26.21 -16.99
CA GLU A 164 13.59 27.46 -16.28
C GLU A 164 15.09 27.69 -15.98
N THR A 165 15.97 26.75 -16.32
CA THR A 165 17.41 26.90 -15.97
C THR A 165 18.26 27.46 -17.09
N VAL A 166 18.36 28.79 -17.13
CA VAL A 166 19.61 29.50 -17.47
C VAL A 166 19.67 30.74 -16.60
N ARG A 167 20.45 30.75 -15.48
CA ARG A 167 21.29 31.86 -15.02
C ARG A 167 21.94 31.63 -13.66
N GLU A 168 23.29 31.72 -13.69
CA GLU A 168 24.29 32.25 -12.76
C GLU A 168 24.23 32.01 -11.24
N GLU A 169 25.35 31.42 -10.78
CA GLU A 169 25.73 31.09 -9.41
C GLU A 169 26.03 32.32 -8.55
N THR A 170 25.49 32.36 -7.34
CA THR A 170 26.18 32.91 -6.14
C THR A 170 25.30 32.75 -4.87
N LYS A 171 25.95 32.31 -3.75
CA LYS A 171 25.54 32.39 -2.33
C LYS A 171 24.58 31.36 -1.71
N GLU A 172 24.47 30.15 -2.18
CA GLU A 172 23.43 29.26 -1.69
C GLU A 172 23.85 27.80 -1.47
N ASP A 173 25.08 27.54 -0.97
CA ASP A 173 25.54 26.14 -0.79
C ASP A 173 24.75 25.32 0.27
N LYS A 174 24.05 25.96 1.18
CA LYS A 174 23.16 25.23 2.14
C LYS A 174 21.75 25.01 1.60
N ALA A 175 21.14 26.00 0.97
CA ALA A 175 19.85 25.87 0.30
C ALA A 175 19.93 24.86 -0.85
N ARG A 176 21.05 24.84 -1.57
CA ARG A 176 21.34 23.92 -2.66
C ARG A 176 21.44 22.45 -2.21
N ARG A 177 21.89 22.15 -0.99
CA ARG A 177 21.86 20.78 -0.46
C ARG A 177 20.44 20.32 -0.15
N GLU A 178 19.61 21.17 0.45
CA GLU A 178 18.19 20.88 0.69
C GLU A 178 17.38 20.78 -0.61
N GLU A 179 17.69 21.60 -1.63
CA GLU A 179 17.11 21.49 -2.98
C GLU A 179 17.53 20.20 -3.68
N ILE A 180 18.80 19.78 -3.56
CA ILE A 180 19.29 18.52 -4.15
C ILE A 180 18.67 17.31 -3.45
N GLU A 181 18.49 17.31 -2.14
CA GLU A 181 17.84 16.24 -1.40
C GLU A 181 16.33 16.14 -1.71
N ASN A 182 15.70 17.25 -2.04
CA ASN A 182 14.30 17.35 -2.44
C ASN A 182 14.08 17.26 -3.95
N ALA A 183 15.15 17.14 -4.75
CA ALA A 183 15.01 17.02 -6.20
C ALA A 183 14.10 15.83 -6.56
N PRO A 184 13.16 15.99 -7.50
CA PRO A 184 12.17 14.95 -7.84
C PRO A 184 12.80 13.59 -8.15
N ILE A 185 13.94 13.57 -8.83
CA ILE A 185 14.65 12.32 -9.18
C ILE A 185 15.21 11.61 -7.94
N VAL A 186 15.58 12.35 -6.90
CA VAL A 186 16.07 11.78 -5.63
C VAL A 186 14.92 11.09 -4.91
N GLN A 187 13.76 11.74 -4.83
CA GLN A 187 12.56 11.18 -4.23
C GLN A 187 12.09 9.94 -4.99
N LEU A 188 12.16 9.95 -6.33
CA LEU A 188 11.81 8.82 -7.17
C LEU A 188 12.68 7.61 -6.87
N ILE A 189 14.00 7.75 -6.87
CA ILE A 189 14.92 6.65 -6.60
C ILE A 189 14.77 6.15 -5.15
N ASN A 190 14.61 7.05 -4.19
CA ASN A 190 14.37 6.67 -2.81
C ASN A 190 13.07 5.84 -2.68
N SER A 191 11.98 6.26 -3.34
CA SER A 191 10.72 5.52 -3.31
C SER A 191 10.84 4.12 -3.93
N VAL A 192 11.58 3.98 -5.04
CA VAL A 192 11.87 2.68 -5.67
C VAL A 192 12.63 1.76 -4.70
N ILE A 193 13.66 2.29 -4.03
CA ILE A 193 14.46 1.52 -3.07
C ILE A 193 13.61 1.13 -1.84
N GLU A 194 12.88 2.06 -1.26
CA GLU A 194 12.02 1.79 -0.10
C GLU A 194 10.95 0.75 -0.40
N GLN A 195 10.35 0.83 -1.57
CA GLN A 195 9.35 -0.15 -2.02
C GLN A 195 9.99 -1.54 -2.19
N ALA A 196 11.19 -1.63 -2.76
CA ALA A 196 11.92 -2.88 -2.90
C ALA A 196 12.23 -3.50 -1.52
N VAL A 197 12.67 -2.69 -0.56
CA VAL A 197 12.92 -3.14 0.83
C VAL A 197 11.64 -3.64 1.48
N ARG A 198 10.52 -2.90 1.36
CA ARG A 198 9.22 -3.33 1.90
C ARG A 198 8.75 -4.66 1.31
N GLN A 199 9.00 -4.88 0.01
CA GLN A 199 8.65 -6.14 -0.67
C GLN A 199 9.70 -7.24 -0.52
N ARG A 200 10.76 -7.00 0.26
CA ARG A 200 11.89 -7.94 0.49
C ARG A 200 12.52 -8.41 -0.82
N ALA A 201 12.65 -7.50 -1.78
CA ALA A 201 13.34 -7.78 -3.03
C ALA A 201 14.84 -7.99 -2.78
N SER A 202 15.42 -8.99 -3.45
CA SER A 202 16.87 -9.23 -3.44
C SER A 202 17.61 -8.30 -4.41
N ASP A 203 16.96 -7.90 -5.51
CA ASP A 203 17.54 -7.09 -6.57
C ASP A 203 16.52 -6.11 -7.14
N ILE A 204 17.01 -4.95 -7.60
CA ILE A 204 16.27 -3.97 -8.38
C ILE A 204 16.91 -3.91 -9.78
N HIS A 205 16.11 -4.18 -10.80
CA HIS A 205 16.51 -4.07 -12.19
C HIS A 205 15.87 -2.83 -12.80
N ILE A 206 16.69 -1.94 -13.37
CA ILE A 206 16.26 -0.75 -14.10
C ILE A 206 16.73 -0.94 -15.53
N GLU A 207 15.81 -1.23 -16.43
CA GLU A 207 16.09 -1.65 -17.80
C GLU A 207 15.57 -0.62 -18.79
N PRO A 208 16.43 0.07 -19.55
CA PRO A 208 16.00 0.92 -20.63
C PRO A 208 15.44 0.07 -21.79
N MET A 209 14.25 0.43 -22.25
CA MET A 209 13.59 -0.13 -23.42
C MET A 209 13.53 0.93 -24.53
N GLU A 210 12.95 0.62 -25.69
CA GLU A 210 12.86 1.58 -26.79
C GLU A 210 12.05 2.84 -26.47
N LYS A 211 11.00 2.72 -25.65
CA LYS A 211 10.06 3.81 -25.34
C LYS A 211 10.01 4.21 -23.87
N ASP A 212 10.39 3.30 -22.99
CA ASP A 212 10.25 3.45 -21.54
C ASP A 212 11.46 2.87 -20.79
N ILE A 213 11.49 3.12 -19.48
CA ILE A 213 12.41 2.50 -18.53
C ILE A 213 11.58 1.57 -17.67
N ARG A 214 11.89 0.29 -17.68
CA ARG A 214 11.20 -0.72 -16.90
C ARG A 214 11.93 -0.99 -15.59
N VAL A 215 11.22 -0.86 -14.46
CA VAL A 215 11.73 -1.23 -13.13
C VAL A 215 11.14 -2.57 -12.72
N ARG A 216 12.01 -3.53 -12.42
CA ARG A 216 11.63 -4.86 -11.96
C ARG A 216 12.32 -5.21 -10.64
N TYR A 217 11.59 -5.88 -9.75
CA TYR A 217 12.14 -6.42 -8.52
C TYR A 217 12.25 -7.93 -8.60
N ARG A 218 13.33 -8.47 -8.04
CA ARG A 218 13.45 -9.91 -7.81
C ARG A 218 12.92 -10.23 -6.42
N ILE A 219 11.78 -10.92 -6.37
CA ILE A 219 11.10 -11.33 -5.13
C ILE A 219 10.96 -12.84 -5.17
N ASP A 220 11.51 -13.52 -4.17
CA ASP A 220 11.53 -15.00 -4.09
C ASP A 220 12.06 -15.65 -5.38
N GLY A 221 13.13 -15.10 -5.95
CA GLY A 221 13.78 -15.57 -7.18
C GLY A 221 13.11 -15.15 -8.49
N ASN A 222 11.88 -14.63 -8.46
CA ASN A 222 11.11 -14.23 -9.63
C ASN A 222 11.22 -12.72 -9.90
N LEU A 223 11.46 -12.35 -11.17
CA LEU A 223 11.41 -10.95 -11.60
C LEU A 223 9.96 -10.54 -11.83
N ARG A 224 9.53 -9.47 -11.12
CA ARG A 224 8.22 -8.85 -11.27
C ARG A 224 8.37 -7.43 -11.74
N GLU A 225 7.63 -7.05 -12.75
CA GLU A 225 7.53 -5.66 -13.18
C GLU A 225 6.75 -4.85 -12.16
N ILE A 226 7.31 -3.71 -11.74
CA ILE A 226 6.74 -2.86 -10.70
C ILE A 226 6.19 -1.58 -11.31
N ILE A 227 7.01 -0.89 -12.12
CA ILE A 227 6.65 0.41 -12.70
C ILE A 227 7.44 0.66 -13.97
N GLN A 228 6.89 1.50 -14.85
CA GLN A 228 7.54 2.01 -16.06
C GLN A 228 7.66 3.53 -15.97
N TYR A 229 8.78 4.06 -16.44
CA TYR A 229 9.06 5.50 -16.51
C TYR A 229 9.36 5.91 -17.95
N ASP A 230 9.15 7.19 -18.27
CA ASP A 230 9.51 7.76 -19.55
C ASP A 230 11.05 7.74 -19.77
N ASN A 231 11.50 7.41 -20.97
CA ASN A 231 12.94 7.34 -21.30
C ASN A 231 13.69 8.65 -21.09
N THR A 232 13.00 9.79 -21.04
CA THR A 232 13.61 11.09 -20.75
C THR A 232 14.27 11.14 -19.37
N LEU A 233 13.88 10.26 -18.45
CA LEU A 233 14.44 10.18 -17.10
C LEU A 233 15.70 9.30 -17.01
N LEU A 234 16.08 8.56 -18.06
CA LEU A 234 17.19 7.60 -18.00
C LEU A 234 18.50 8.21 -17.52
N GLY A 235 18.87 9.34 -18.09
CA GLY A 235 20.11 10.04 -17.73
C GLY A 235 20.11 10.48 -16.26
N ALA A 236 19.01 11.04 -15.80
CA ALA A 236 18.87 11.51 -14.42
C ALA A 236 18.87 10.34 -13.41
N ILE A 237 18.14 9.26 -13.70
CA ILE A 237 18.13 8.03 -12.89
C ILE A 237 19.53 7.44 -12.80
N THR A 238 20.22 7.27 -13.93
CA THR A 238 21.57 6.70 -13.98
C THR A 238 22.57 7.55 -13.22
N THR A 239 22.55 8.87 -13.40
CA THR A 239 23.42 9.80 -12.69
C THR A 239 23.18 9.73 -11.19
N ARG A 240 21.92 9.71 -10.73
CA ARG A 240 21.59 9.62 -9.31
C ARG A 240 22.07 8.31 -8.69
N ILE A 241 21.88 7.18 -9.37
CA ILE A 241 22.34 5.86 -8.89
C ILE A 241 23.88 5.87 -8.79
N LYS A 242 24.59 6.40 -9.78
CA LYS A 242 26.06 6.52 -9.73
C LYS A 242 26.52 7.34 -8.54
N ILE A 243 25.90 8.50 -8.29
CA ILE A 243 26.20 9.35 -7.12
C ILE A 243 25.99 8.58 -5.82
N MET A 244 24.86 7.89 -5.67
CA MET A 244 24.54 7.12 -4.45
C MET A 244 25.51 5.96 -4.22
N SER A 245 26.04 5.37 -5.30
CA SER A 245 26.97 4.25 -5.25
C SER A 245 28.45 4.68 -5.22
N GLY A 246 28.74 6.00 -5.25
CA GLY A 246 30.11 6.52 -5.32
C GLY A 246 30.83 6.18 -6.63
N MET A 247 30.08 5.93 -7.71
CA MET A 247 30.63 5.64 -9.05
C MET A 247 30.98 6.92 -9.79
N ASP A 248 31.93 6.84 -10.73
CA ASP A 248 32.26 7.94 -11.62
C ASP A 248 31.09 8.26 -12.56
N ILE A 249 30.60 9.49 -12.49
CA ILE A 249 29.50 9.98 -13.32
C ILE A 249 29.92 10.30 -14.76
N SER A 250 31.23 10.45 -15.03
CA SER A 250 31.76 10.76 -16.35
C SER A 250 31.88 9.51 -17.26
N GLU A 251 31.93 8.32 -16.69
CA GLU A 251 31.97 7.08 -17.48
C GLU A 251 30.61 6.77 -18.09
N THR A 252 30.50 6.92 -19.40
CA THR A 252 29.38 6.41 -20.20
C THR A 252 29.83 5.16 -20.95
N VAL A 253 29.20 4.03 -20.67
CA VAL A 253 29.39 2.82 -21.48
C VAL A 253 28.72 3.08 -22.83
N SER A 254 29.51 3.14 -23.88
CA SER A 254 29.07 3.22 -25.28
C SER A 254 28.57 1.85 -25.77
#